data_838b7443f975afd32f9e71223fc8f02a
#
_entry.id   838b7443f975afd32f9e71223fc8f02a
#
_cell.length_a   1.000
_cell.length_b   1.000
_cell.length_c   1.000
_cell.angle_alpha   90.00
_cell.angle_beta   90.00
_cell.angle_gamma   90.00
#
_symmetry.space_group_name_H-M   'P 1'
#
loop_
_entity.id
_entity.type
_entity.pdbx_description
1 polymer ?
#
loop_
_entity_poly.entity_id
_entity_poly.type
_entity_poly.pdbx_seq_one_letter_code
_entity_poly.pdbx_strand_id
1 'polypeptide(L)'
;VALYNEYIGRDITQDEGMTIAATSSSGKKWDTETIISLDPDLIICSTAMSGYSTIQAPAEAAGIPIIAVSYNDFADYLKWFKVFCNLTGHPELWESVALKTLDEVVNVLASCPTENNPTVFAMFSGADSLQANTSNTVVGQMITMMNATNITDSWGDTSGAERLDINLETVFASDPDIIVVQCH
;
A
#
# COMPACT_ATOMS: atom_id res chain seq x y z
N VAL A 1 3.93 -11.11 7.41
CA VAL A 1 3.41 -11.90 8.55
C VAL A 1 3.80 -11.25 9.87
N ALA A 2 5.08 -10.90 10.13
CA ALA A 2 5.50 -10.36 11.43
C ALA A 2 4.71 -9.10 11.87
N LEU A 3 4.59 -8.09 11.01
CA LEU A 3 3.81 -6.87 11.29
C LEU A 3 2.33 -7.17 11.54
N TYR A 4 1.75 -8.12 10.79
CA TYR A 4 0.37 -8.52 11.00
C TYR A 4 0.20 -9.23 12.34
N ASN A 5 1.10 -10.14 12.70
CA ASN A 5 1.11 -10.82 13.99
C ASN A 5 1.20 -9.83 15.16
N GLU A 6 2.04 -8.81 15.03
CA GLU A 6 2.15 -7.73 16.01
C GLU A 6 0.82 -6.95 16.16
N TYR A 7 0.20 -6.59 15.04
CA TYR A 7 -1.07 -5.88 15.02
C TYR A 7 -2.22 -6.66 15.70
N ILE A 8 -2.34 -7.96 15.41
CA ILE A 8 -3.40 -8.80 15.97
C ILE A 8 -3.05 -9.41 17.34
N GLY A 9 -1.82 -9.21 17.81
CA GLY A 9 -1.34 -9.70 19.11
C GLY A 9 -1.15 -11.22 19.20
N ARG A 10 -1.04 -11.93 18.06
CA ARG A 10 -0.77 -13.38 18.03
C ARG A 10 -0.01 -13.78 16.76
N ASP A 11 0.66 -14.93 16.81
CA ASP A 11 1.36 -15.49 15.66
C ASP A 11 0.44 -16.42 14.85
N ILE A 12 -0.04 -15.92 13.69
CA ILE A 12 -0.91 -16.68 12.79
C ILE A 12 -0.21 -17.88 12.12
N THR A 13 1.14 -17.91 12.11
CA THR A 13 1.87 -19.06 11.53
C THR A 13 1.70 -20.33 12.36
N GLN A 14 1.17 -20.20 13.57
CA GLN A 14 0.88 -21.31 14.47
C GLN A 14 -0.58 -21.80 14.34
N ASP A 15 -1.40 -21.14 13.50
CA ASP A 15 -2.78 -21.55 13.28
C ASP A 15 -2.84 -22.88 12.55
N GLU A 16 -3.78 -23.74 12.93
CA GLU A 16 -4.01 -25.01 12.27
C GLU A 16 -4.36 -24.81 10.78
N GLY A 17 -3.74 -25.57 9.91
CA GLY A 17 -3.92 -25.44 8.45
C GLY A 17 -3.09 -24.34 7.79
N MET A 18 -2.30 -23.55 8.55
CA MET A 18 -1.42 -22.56 7.96
C MET A 18 -0.17 -23.20 7.38
N THR A 19 0.11 -22.93 6.11
CA THR A 19 1.34 -23.36 5.42
C THR A 19 2.11 -22.15 4.92
N ILE A 20 3.41 -22.09 5.24
CA ILE A 20 4.28 -21.01 4.75
C ILE A 20 4.84 -21.43 3.39
N ALA A 21 4.37 -20.77 2.32
CA ALA A 21 4.81 -21.00 0.95
C ALA A 21 5.77 -19.93 0.42
N ALA A 22 6.49 -19.22 1.31
CA ALA A 22 7.51 -18.25 0.93
C ALA A 22 8.90 -18.89 1.02
N THR A 23 9.72 -18.70 -0.03
CA THR A 23 11.09 -19.23 -0.09
C THR A 23 12.15 -18.21 0.33
N SER A 24 11.74 -16.99 0.71
CA SER A 24 12.63 -15.95 1.20
C SER A 24 12.08 -15.30 2.46
N SER A 25 12.95 -14.83 3.34
CA SER A 25 12.59 -14.10 4.56
C SER A 25 11.82 -12.81 4.29
N SER A 26 12.02 -12.20 3.11
CA SER A 26 11.28 -11.01 2.66
C SER A 26 9.88 -11.32 2.13
N GLY A 27 9.50 -12.61 1.98
CA GLY A 27 8.23 -13.02 1.39
C GLY A 27 8.05 -12.68 -0.11
N LYS A 28 9.09 -12.17 -0.77
CA LYS A 28 9.01 -11.75 -2.19
C LYS A 28 9.09 -12.93 -3.17
N LYS A 29 9.70 -14.03 -2.77
CA LYS A 29 9.78 -15.26 -3.59
C LYS A 29 8.82 -16.29 -3.02
N TRP A 30 7.98 -16.84 -3.89
CA TRP A 30 6.96 -17.81 -3.52
C TRP A 30 7.34 -19.20 -4.00
N ASP A 31 7.02 -20.21 -3.19
CA ASP A 31 7.07 -21.59 -3.59
C ASP A 31 5.77 -21.94 -4.33
N THR A 32 5.84 -21.76 -5.65
CA THR A 32 4.69 -21.94 -6.52
C THR A 32 4.18 -23.41 -6.50
N GLU A 33 5.09 -24.39 -6.40
CA GLU A 33 4.71 -25.80 -6.34
C GLU A 33 3.93 -26.09 -5.06
N THR A 34 4.42 -25.59 -3.92
CA THR A 34 3.70 -25.71 -2.66
C THR A 34 2.34 -25.03 -2.73
N ILE A 35 2.24 -23.78 -3.25
CA ILE A 35 0.96 -23.08 -3.37
C ILE A 35 -0.05 -23.89 -4.20
N ILE A 36 0.34 -24.38 -5.36
CA ILE A 36 -0.54 -25.16 -6.21
C ILE A 36 -0.91 -26.51 -5.57
N SER A 37 0.02 -27.15 -4.86
CA SER A 37 -0.25 -28.44 -4.19
C SER A 37 -1.25 -28.34 -3.02
N LEU A 38 -1.44 -27.14 -2.47
CA LEU A 38 -2.45 -26.87 -1.45
C LEU A 38 -3.88 -26.84 -2.03
N ASP A 39 -4.00 -26.84 -3.37
CA ASP A 39 -5.27 -26.80 -4.10
C ASP A 39 -6.26 -25.73 -3.58
N PRO A 40 -5.82 -24.47 -3.50
CA PRO A 40 -6.66 -23.40 -2.95
C PRO A 40 -7.80 -23.06 -3.92
N ASP A 41 -8.96 -22.74 -3.38
CA ASP A 41 -10.11 -22.24 -4.17
C ASP A 41 -9.84 -20.88 -4.81
N LEU A 42 -8.90 -20.11 -4.24
CA LEU A 42 -8.57 -18.75 -4.67
C LEU A 42 -7.18 -18.35 -4.19
N ILE A 43 -6.42 -17.71 -5.07
CA ILE A 43 -5.16 -17.03 -4.72
C ILE A 43 -5.41 -15.52 -4.66
N ILE A 44 -5.05 -14.88 -3.54
CA ILE A 44 -5.06 -13.42 -3.40
C ILE A 44 -3.62 -12.95 -3.25
N CYS A 45 -3.19 -12.05 -4.11
CA CYS A 45 -1.81 -11.55 -4.09
C CYS A 45 -1.71 -10.10 -4.57
N SER A 46 -0.56 -9.47 -4.31
CA SER A 46 -0.27 -8.13 -4.84
C SER A 46 0.46 -8.24 -6.18
N THR A 47 0.07 -7.42 -7.15
CA THR A 47 0.79 -7.27 -8.43
C THR A 47 2.21 -6.72 -8.26
N ALA A 48 2.48 -6.01 -7.17
CA ALA A 48 3.80 -5.46 -6.85
C ALA A 48 4.80 -6.52 -6.36
N MET A 49 4.34 -7.73 -6.03
CA MET A 49 5.21 -8.81 -5.57
C MET A 49 5.81 -9.58 -6.75
N SER A 50 7.11 -9.84 -6.71
CA SER A 50 7.81 -10.57 -7.78
C SER A 50 7.26 -12.00 -8.00
N GLY A 51 6.67 -12.62 -6.99
CA GLY A 51 6.01 -13.91 -7.08
C GLY A 51 4.75 -13.90 -7.96
N TYR A 52 4.13 -12.74 -8.18
CA TYR A 52 2.92 -12.63 -9.01
C TYR A 52 3.15 -13.14 -10.43
N SER A 53 4.22 -12.71 -11.09
CA SER A 53 4.54 -13.15 -12.45
C SER A 53 4.86 -14.65 -12.56
N THR A 54 5.30 -15.26 -11.47
CA THR A 54 5.64 -16.70 -11.45
C THR A 54 4.46 -17.61 -11.17
N ILE A 55 3.42 -17.13 -10.46
CA ILE A 55 2.26 -17.92 -10.07
C ILE A 55 1.15 -17.95 -11.15
N GLN A 56 1.08 -16.95 -12.04
CA GLN A 56 -0.01 -16.79 -12.99
C GLN A 56 -0.23 -18.04 -13.88
N ALA A 57 0.78 -18.46 -14.63
CA ALA A 57 0.66 -19.59 -15.54
C ALA A 57 0.42 -20.92 -14.81
N PRO A 58 1.09 -21.27 -13.70
CA PRO A 58 0.76 -22.45 -12.93
C PRO A 58 -0.65 -22.46 -12.36
N ALA A 59 -1.14 -21.35 -11.84
CA ALA A 59 -2.50 -21.25 -11.31
C ALA A 59 -3.55 -21.40 -12.42
N GLU A 60 -3.34 -20.77 -13.57
CA GLU A 60 -4.20 -20.91 -14.74
C GLU A 60 -4.27 -22.38 -15.21
N ALA A 61 -3.11 -23.07 -15.29
CA ALA A 61 -3.04 -24.47 -15.67
C ALA A 61 -3.74 -25.39 -14.67
N ALA A 62 -3.76 -25.04 -13.39
CA ALA A 62 -4.47 -25.76 -12.33
C ALA A 62 -5.95 -25.35 -12.21
N GLY A 63 -6.41 -24.35 -12.95
CA GLY A 63 -7.78 -23.84 -12.87
C GLY A 63 -8.07 -23.02 -11.60
N ILE A 64 -7.03 -22.55 -10.91
CA ILE A 64 -7.14 -21.78 -9.66
C ILE A 64 -7.27 -20.28 -10.00
N PRO A 65 -8.35 -19.60 -9.62
CA PRO A 65 -8.53 -18.19 -9.87
C PRO A 65 -7.57 -17.33 -9.03
N ILE A 66 -7.13 -16.20 -9.60
CA ILE A 66 -6.26 -15.22 -8.92
C ILE A 66 -6.98 -13.88 -8.83
N ILE A 67 -7.03 -13.30 -7.63
CA ILE A 67 -7.31 -11.87 -7.42
C ILE A 67 -5.97 -11.16 -7.21
N ALA A 68 -5.54 -10.40 -8.21
CA ALA A 68 -4.32 -9.61 -8.16
C ALA A 68 -4.64 -8.18 -7.73
N VAL A 69 -4.25 -7.84 -6.51
CA VAL A 69 -4.51 -6.53 -5.89
C VAL A 69 -3.43 -5.53 -6.28
N SER A 70 -3.84 -4.39 -6.79
CA SER A 70 -3.00 -3.19 -6.90
C SER A 70 -3.71 -2.03 -6.21
N TYR A 71 -2.97 -1.19 -5.51
CA TYR A 71 -3.52 0.03 -4.91
C TYR A 71 -2.47 1.14 -5.02
N ASN A 72 -2.86 2.18 -5.72
CA ASN A 72 -2.03 3.35 -5.94
C ASN A 72 -2.60 4.56 -5.19
N ASP A 73 -3.88 4.49 -4.84
CA ASP A 73 -4.58 5.58 -4.18
C ASP A 73 -5.59 5.09 -3.14
N PHE A 74 -6.20 6.04 -2.43
CA PHE A 74 -7.17 5.75 -1.39
C PHE A 74 -8.48 5.17 -1.96
N ALA A 75 -8.86 5.53 -3.18
CA ALA A 75 -10.06 4.99 -3.83
C ALA A 75 -9.87 3.51 -4.20
N ASP A 76 -8.69 3.12 -4.66
CA ASP A 76 -8.33 1.71 -4.88
C ASP A 76 -8.42 0.90 -3.58
N TYR A 77 -7.93 1.46 -2.46
CA TYR A 77 -8.04 0.80 -1.16
C TYR A 77 -9.51 0.53 -0.78
N LEU A 78 -10.38 1.53 -0.92
CA LEU A 78 -11.82 1.38 -0.64
C LEU A 78 -12.46 0.34 -1.56
N LYS A 79 -12.13 0.35 -2.85
CA LYS A 79 -12.60 -0.63 -3.84
C LYS A 79 -12.25 -2.07 -3.42
N TRP A 80 -10.99 -2.33 -3.07
CA TRP A 80 -10.56 -3.65 -2.65
C TRP A 80 -11.17 -4.06 -1.33
N PHE A 81 -11.32 -3.15 -0.38
CA PHE A 81 -12.02 -3.43 0.87
C PHE A 81 -13.46 -3.91 0.60
N LYS A 82 -14.18 -3.25 -0.32
CA LYS A 82 -15.53 -3.67 -0.73
C LYS A 82 -15.54 -5.05 -1.37
N VAL A 83 -14.57 -5.35 -2.24
CA VAL A 83 -14.42 -6.66 -2.86
C VAL A 83 -14.24 -7.74 -1.78
N PHE A 84 -13.36 -7.50 -0.80
CA PHE A 84 -13.11 -8.46 0.26
C PHE A 84 -14.28 -8.62 1.22
N CYS A 85 -15.02 -7.57 1.54
CA CYS A 85 -16.28 -7.69 2.30
C CYS A 85 -17.27 -8.64 1.62
N ASN A 86 -17.44 -8.52 0.30
CA ASN A 86 -18.33 -9.39 -0.45
C ASN A 86 -17.77 -10.83 -0.55
N LEU A 87 -16.48 -10.98 -0.78
CA LEU A 87 -15.81 -12.28 -0.90
C LEU A 87 -15.90 -13.11 0.38
N THR A 88 -15.78 -12.43 1.53
CA THR A 88 -15.85 -13.07 2.86
C THR A 88 -17.27 -13.25 3.38
N GLY A 89 -18.28 -12.81 2.63
CA GLY A 89 -19.68 -12.89 3.05
C GLY A 89 -20.09 -11.89 4.14
N HIS A 90 -19.31 -10.82 4.32
CA HIS A 90 -19.52 -9.78 5.31
C HIS A 90 -19.72 -8.38 4.67
N PRO A 91 -20.72 -8.21 3.77
CA PRO A 91 -20.96 -6.94 3.11
C PRO A 91 -21.29 -5.79 4.07
N GLU A 92 -21.80 -6.08 5.26
CA GLU A 92 -22.08 -5.12 6.32
C GLU A 92 -20.84 -4.39 6.84
N LEU A 93 -19.66 -4.97 6.70
CA LEU A 93 -18.39 -4.34 7.08
C LEU A 93 -18.06 -3.14 6.19
N TRP A 94 -18.62 -3.10 4.98
CA TRP A 94 -18.46 -1.94 4.12
C TRP A 94 -19.05 -0.67 4.75
N GLU A 95 -20.25 -0.76 5.30
CA GLU A 95 -20.91 0.38 5.96
C GLU A 95 -20.32 0.66 7.34
N SER A 96 -20.17 -0.38 8.15
CA SER A 96 -19.78 -0.22 9.56
C SER A 96 -18.32 0.12 9.78
N VAL A 97 -17.43 -0.21 8.82
CA VAL A 97 -15.98 0.04 8.91
C VAL A 97 -15.54 1.06 7.87
N ALA A 98 -15.68 0.75 6.57
CA ALA A 98 -15.12 1.58 5.51
C ALA A 98 -15.77 2.96 5.43
N LEU A 99 -17.10 3.04 5.40
CA LEU A 99 -17.79 4.33 5.33
C LEU A 99 -17.62 5.13 6.62
N LYS A 100 -17.60 4.47 7.77
CA LYS A 100 -17.31 5.15 9.04
C LYS A 100 -15.90 5.74 9.05
N THR A 101 -14.90 4.97 8.61
CA THR A 101 -13.53 5.47 8.51
C THR A 101 -13.43 6.63 7.51
N LEU A 102 -14.15 6.54 6.39
CA LEU A 102 -14.22 7.63 5.42
C LEU A 102 -14.80 8.91 6.02
N ASP A 103 -15.87 8.81 6.80
CA ASP A 103 -16.46 9.95 7.52
C ASP A 103 -15.47 10.57 8.51
N GLU A 104 -14.70 9.75 9.21
CA GLU A 104 -13.64 10.23 10.11
C GLU A 104 -12.54 10.97 9.32
N VAL A 105 -12.11 10.45 8.18
CA VAL A 105 -11.15 11.11 7.27
C VAL A 105 -11.70 12.44 6.77
N VAL A 106 -12.95 12.48 6.31
CA VAL A 106 -13.61 13.72 5.85
C VAL A 106 -13.66 14.76 6.96
N ASN A 107 -13.98 14.36 8.20
CA ASN A 107 -14.00 15.27 9.34
C ASN A 107 -12.62 15.84 9.67
N VAL A 108 -11.56 15.01 9.60
CA VAL A 108 -10.18 15.47 9.76
C VAL A 108 -9.81 16.47 8.67
N LEU A 109 -10.09 16.14 7.41
CA LEU A 109 -9.81 17.03 6.27
C LEU A 109 -10.56 18.35 6.37
N ALA A 110 -11.82 18.34 6.83
CA ALA A 110 -12.62 19.55 7.04
C ALA A 110 -12.05 20.45 8.17
N SER A 111 -11.24 19.90 9.06
CA SER A 111 -10.55 20.65 10.11
C SER A 111 -9.18 21.20 9.68
N CYS A 112 -8.67 20.80 8.52
CA CYS A 112 -7.41 21.33 8.02
C CYS A 112 -7.54 22.80 7.66
N PRO A 113 -6.54 23.65 7.99
CA PRO A 113 -6.54 25.03 7.58
C PRO A 113 -6.60 25.18 6.06
N THR A 114 -7.49 26.03 5.57
CA THR A 114 -7.58 26.38 4.14
C THR A 114 -6.66 27.55 3.76
N GLU A 115 -6.13 28.23 4.76
CA GLU A 115 -5.17 29.30 4.61
C GLU A 115 -3.75 28.75 4.83
N ASN A 116 -2.76 29.38 4.18
CA ASN A 116 -1.33 29.05 4.33
C ASN A 116 -0.87 27.71 3.76
N ASN A 117 -1.52 27.16 2.77
CA ASN A 117 -1.08 26.01 1.97
C ASN A 117 0.42 25.61 2.20
N PRO A 118 0.77 24.89 3.28
CA PRO A 118 2.16 24.66 3.64
C PRO A 118 2.84 23.74 2.60
N THR A 119 4.14 23.97 2.41
CA THR A 119 4.98 23.09 1.59
C THR A 119 5.47 21.90 2.39
N VAL A 120 5.35 20.72 1.83
CA VAL A 120 5.69 19.45 2.49
C VAL A 120 6.68 18.66 1.65
N PHE A 121 7.73 18.18 2.29
CA PHE A 121 8.62 17.18 1.75
C PHE A 121 8.32 15.83 2.41
N ALA A 122 7.85 14.84 1.62
CA ALA A 122 7.62 13.49 2.11
C ALA A 122 8.73 12.55 1.65
N MET A 123 9.49 12.03 2.60
CA MET A 123 10.61 11.13 2.36
C MET A 123 10.24 9.69 2.74
N PHE A 124 10.60 8.75 1.88
CA PHE A 124 10.58 7.33 2.16
C PHE A 124 11.98 6.84 2.53
N SER A 125 12.12 6.23 3.69
CA SER A 125 13.36 5.60 4.14
C SER A 125 13.22 4.07 4.05
N GLY A 126 13.77 3.51 2.99
CA GLY A 126 13.96 2.06 2.86
C GLY A 126 15.28 1.60 3.49
N ALA A 127 15.54 0.29 3.49
CA ALA A 127 16.76 -0.28 4.06
C ALA A 127 18.05 0.26 3.42
N ASP A 128 18.03 0.51 2.10
CA ASP A 128 19.21 0.89 1.32
C ASP A 128 19.01 2.16 0.49
N SER A 129 17.88 2.85 0.63
CA SER A 129 17.58 4.03 -0.19
C SER A 129 16.72 5.05 0.54
N LEU A 130 16.99 6.31 0.25
CA LEU A 130 16.14 7.43 0.60
C LEU A 130 15.50 7.95 -0.67
N GLN A 131 14.18 8.02 -0.72
CA GLN A 131 13.42 8.46 -1.87
C GLN A 131 12.36 9.49 -1.47
N ALA A 132 12.07 10.41 -2.36
CA ALA A 132 11.01 11.39 -2.20
C ALA A 132 9.68 10.82 -2.73
N ASN A 133 8.62 10.87 -1.94
CA ASN A 133 7.28 10.49 -2.37
C ASN A 133 6.68 11.60 -3.26
N THR A 134 6.25 11.23 -4.45
CA THR A 134 5.49 12.12 -5.33
C THR A 134 4.00 12.12 -4.97
N SER A 135 3.22 12.99 -5.58
CA SER A 135 1.75 12.99 -5.44
C SER A 135 1.07 11.76 -6.04
N ASN A 136 1.82 10.86 -6.71
CA ASN A 136 1.32 9.55 -7.16
C ASN A 136 1.35 8.47 -6.06
N THR A 137 1.91 8.76 -4.88
CA THR A 137 1.85 7.86 -3.72
C THR A 137 0.67 8.21 -2.81
N VAL A 138 0.23 7.25 -1.99
CA VAL A 138 -0.80 7.49 -0.96
C VAL A 138 -0.40 8.63 -0.03
N VAL A 139 0.87 8.69 0.41
CA VAL A 139 1.36 9.78 1.27
C VAL A 139 1.30 11.12 0.54
N GLY A 140 1.71 11.18 -0.74
CA GLY A 140 1.63 12.39 -1.54
C GLY A 140 0.18 12.86 -1.75
N GLN A 141 -0.74 11.94 -1.98
CA GLN A 141 -2.17 12.24 -2.07
C GLN A 141 -2.72 12.79 -0.75
N MET A 142 -2.34 12.22 0.39
CA MET A 142 -2.73 12.74 1.71
C MET A 142 -2.28 14.19 1.90
N ILE A 143 -1.06 14.54 1.47
CA ILE A 143 -0.55 15.92 1.52
C ILE A 143 -1.50 16.85 0.74
N THR A 144 -1.84 16.49 -0.49
CA THR A 144 -2.75 17.29 -1.34
C THR A 144 -4.15 17.37 -0.74
N MET A 145 -4.68 16.27 -0.21
CA MET A 145 -6.01 16.23 0.43
C MET A 145 -6.08 17.14 1.66
N MET A 146 -4.97 17.32 2.38
CA MET A 146 -4.87 18.23 3.53
C MET A 146 -4.62 19.70 3.13
N ASN A 147 -4.77 20.05 1.85
CA ASN A 147 -4.51 21.39 1.33
C ASN A 147 -3.06 21.86 1.52
N ALA A 148 -2.12 20.93 1.41
CA ALA A 148 -0.68 21.21 1.42
C ALA A 148 -0.07 20.95 0.03
N THR A 149 1.09 21.51 -0.23
CA THR A 149 1.83 21.37 -1.49
C THR A 149 2.96 20.38 -1.30
N ASN A 150 2.97 19.29 -2.07
CA ASN A 150 4.12 18.40 -2.12
C ASN A 150 5.22 19.03 -2.97
N ILE A 151 6.38 19.33 -2.38
CA ILE A 151 7.47 20.01 -3.10
C ILE A 151 8.02 19.21 -4.27
N THR A 152 7.88 17.86 -4.24
CA THR A 152 8.33 16.99 -5.32
C THR A 152 7.61 17.24 -6.65
N ASP A 153 6.40 17.80 -6.61
CA ASP A 153 5.62 18.12 -7.82
C ASP A 153 6.28 19.24 -8.65
N SER A 154 7.21 19.99 -8.05
CA SER A 154 8.00 21.03 -8.73
C SER A 154 9.34 20.52 -9.27
N TRP A 155 9.73 19.24 -9.04
CA TRP A 155 11.06 18.74 -9.38
C TRP A 155 11.20 18.25 -10.84
N GLY A 156 10.26 18.55 -11.69
CA GLY A 156 10.24 18.18 -13.11
C GLY A 156 9.10 17.26 -13.48
N ASP A 157 9.26 16.48 -14.54
CA ASP A 157 8.22 15.54 -14.97
C ASP A 157 8.15 14.35 -14.00
N THR A 158 7.17 14.39 -13.12
CA THR A 158 6.88 13.32 -12.16
C THR A 158 5.76 12.39 -12.65
N SER A 159 5.32 12.53 -13.90
CA SER A 159 4.19 11.78 -14.45
C SER A 159 4.42 10.28 -14.37
N GLY A 160 3.59 9.62 -13.57
CA GLY A 160 3.64 8.16 -13.36
C GLY A 160 4.72 7.66 -12.40
N ALA A 161 5.65 8.49 -11.92
CA ALA A 161 6.62 8.08 -10.91
C ALA A 161 6.00 8.15 -9.51
N GLU A 162 6.07 7.06 -8.76
CA GLU A 162 5.65 7.06 -7.35
C GLU A 162 6.71 7.74 -6.46
N ARG A 163 7.98 7.53 -6.78
CA ARG A 163 9.11 8.01 -5.99
C ARG A 163 10.23 8.51 -6.86
N LEU A 164 10.96 9.50 -6.35
CA LEU A 164 12.14 10.09 -6.98
C LEU A 164 13.35 9.93 -6.08
N ASP A 165 14.52 9.80 -6.69
CA ASP A 165 15.77 9.85 -5.93
C ASP A 165 15.96 11.23 -5.29
N ILE A 166 16.42 11.24 -4.05
CA ILE A 166 16.60 12.49 -3.30
C ILE A 166 17.89 13.17 -3.71
N ASN A 167 17.76 14.44 -4.10
CA ASN A 167 18.87 15.38 -4.14
C ASN A 167 18.72 16.36 -2.98
N LEU A 168 19.59 16.29 -1.99
CA LEU A 168 19.52 17.13 -0.79
C LEU A 168 19.64 18.62 -1.11
N GLU A 169 20.41 19.01 -2.12
CA GLU A 169 20.51 20.42 -2.54
C GLU A 169 19.16 20.92 -3.06
N THR A 170 18.43 20.11 -3.81
CA THR A 170 17.08 20.45 -4.28
C THR A 170 16.10 20.56 -3.12
N VAL A 171 16.17 19.65 -2.13
CA VAL A 171 15.33 19.72 -0.92
C VAL A 171 15.57 20.99 -0.16
N PHE A 172 16.85 21.33 0.11
CA PHE A 172 17.21 22.57 0.82
C PHE A 172 16.81 23.83 0.04
N ALA A 173 16.96 23.81 -1.29
CA ALA A 173 16.55 24.94 -2.12
C ALA A 173 15.03 25.14 -2.16
N SER A 174 14.27 24.07 -1.96
CA SER A 174 12.80 24.13 -1.90
C SER A 174 12.26 24.62 -0.57
N ASP A 175 13.09 24.66 0.48
CA ASP A 175 12.79 25.17 1.83
C ASP A 175 11.39 24.75 2.34
N PRO A 176 11.11 23.43 2.49
CA PRO A 176 9.79 22.97 2.88
C PRO A 176 9.45 23.37 4.33
N ASP A 177 8.19 23.75 4.56
CA ASP A 177 7.68 24.05 5.91
C ASP A 177 7.65 22.81 6.80
N ILE A 178 7.40 21.63 6.20
CA ILE A 178 7.22 20.36 6.92
C ILE A 178 7.99 19.25 6.21
N ILE A 179 8.66 18.43 7.00
CA ILE A 179 9.29 17.18 6.52
C ILE A 179 8.59 15.98 7.16
N VAL A 180 8.06 15.07 6.34
CA VAL A 180 7.45 13.82 6.75
C VAL A 180 8.38 12.68 6.37
N VAL A 181 8.70 11.81 7.34
CA VAL A 181 9.56 10.63 7.12
C VAL A 181 8.71 9.37 7.28
N GLN A 182 8.57 8.64 6.19
CA GLN A 182 7.97 7.31 6.19
C GLN A 182 9.08 6.27 6.36
N CYS A 183 9.11 5.60 7.49
CA CYS A 183 10.06 4.51 7.78
C CYS A 183 9.40 3.14 7.60
N HIS A 184 10.20 2.17 7.18
CA HIS A 184 9.83 0.74 7.17
C HIS A 184 10.57 0.00 8.26
#